data_efe259eadcb59e5db5b27576b02e8672
#
_entry.id   efe259eadcb59e5db5b27576b02e8672
#
_cell.length_a   1.000
_cell.length_b   1.000
_cell.length_c   1.000
_cell.angle_alpha   90.00
_cell.angle_beta   90.00
_cell.angle_gamma   90.00
#
_symmetry.space_group_name_H-M   'P 1'
#
loop_
_entity.id
_entity.type
_entity.pdbx_description
1 polymer ?
#
loop_
_entity_poly.entity_id
_entity_poly.type
_entity_poly.pdbx_seq_one_letter_code
_entity_poly.pdbx_strand_id
1 'polypeptide(L)'
;MWRNWGKPLTKIFGKSVRGAILFDDAESAKRIATVEAIARELVRSGADRRAVIVAIGGGVVGDVAGFAAATYLRGVRLVHIPTTLVAQVDSAIGGKTGVDLPEGKNLVGAFYPPKLVIADPTTLRTLPHREFRAGLYEVIKYGVIADAKLFDFLERRMDAILRRDPAALAYIIPRSAAIKARVVSADEREGGLRQILNFGHTLGHALETATNYRRFLHGEAVGWGMLGATLLAVGTGRLREADAERIIRLVASVGPLPSLGRIRAAELRPIFASDKKARAGRVRWVLPRRIGATQWGIEIPWPVVARAFAILPAIAAKAGLGSKLSR
;
A
#
# COMPACT_ATOMS: atom_id res chain seq x y z
N MET A 1 -16.62 -3.21 -10.05
CA MET A 1 -16.27 -4.32 -9.16
C MET A 1 -17.49 -5.21 -8.86
N TRP A 2 -18.60 -4.69 -8.29
CA TRP A 2 -19.78 -5.49 -7.89
C TRP A 2 -20.35 -6.40 -8.98
N ARG A 3 -20.54 -5.90 -10.22
CA ARG A 3 -21.08 -6.70 -11.34
C ARG A 3 -20.21 -7.91 -11.67
N ASN A 4 -18.90 -7.75 -11.61
CA ASN A 4 -17.93 -8.78 -12.03
C ASN A 4 -17.68 -9.82 -10.93
N TRP A 5 -17.67 -9.41 -9.68
CA TRP A 5 -17.22 -10.27 -8.56
C TRP A 5 -18.24 -10.38 -7.43
N GLY A 6 -18.88 -9.29 -7.02
CA GLY A 6 -19.83 -9.31 -5.92
C GLY A 6 -21.05 -10.20 -6.17
N LYS A 7 -21.74 -10.02 -7.29
CA LYS A 7 -22.89 -10.84 -7.65
C LYS A 7 -22.56 -12.34 -7.77
N PRO A 8 -21.49 -12.77 -8.46
CA PRO A 8 -21.12 -14.19 -8.49
C PRO A 8 -20.82 -14.76 -7.10
N LEU A 9 -20.09 -14.02 -6.26
CA LEU A 9 -19.77 -14.47 -4.90
C LEU A 9 -21.00 -14.60 -4.00
N THR A 10 -21.95 -13.67 -4.10
CA THR A 10 -23.21 -13.78 -3.33
C THR A 10 -24.01 -15.03 -3.70
N LYS A 11 -23.96 -15.47 -4.97
CA LYS A 11 -24.57 -16.72 -5.39
C LYS A 11 -23.91 -17.95 -4.74
N ILE A 12 -22.58 -17.94 -4.58
CA ILE A 12 -21.83 -19.02 -3.95
C ILE A 12 -22.22 -19.14 -2.47
N PHE A 13 -22.36 -18.03 -1.76
CA PHE A 13 -22.79 -18.03 -0.36
C PHE A 13 -24.30 -18.35 -0.18
N GLY A 14 -25.09 -18.25 -1.23
CA GLY A 14 -26.49 -18.66 -1.29
C GLY A 14 -27.35 -18.03 -0.17
N LYS A 15 -28.15 -18.85 0.52
CA LYS A 15 -29.08 -18.40 1.57
C LYS A 15 -28.40 -17.82 2.81
N SER A 16 -27.07 -17.96 2.94
CA SER A 16 -26.32 -17.37 4.04
C SER A 16 -26.16 -15.84 3.89
N VAL A 17 -26.34 -15.30 2.68
CA VAL A 17 -26.30 -13.86 2.43
C VAL A 17 -27.59 -13.22 2.87
N ARG A 18 -27.52 -12.33 3.86
CA ARG A 18 -28.65 -11.55 4.37
C ARG A 18 -28.87 -10.24 3.64
N GLY A 19 -27.82 -9.70 3.02
CA GLY A 19 -27.87 -8.46 2.24
C GLY A 19 -26.55 -8.13 1.60
N ALA A 20 -26.55 -7.16 0.71
CA ALA A 20 -25.36 -6.61 0.09
C ALA A 20 -25.40 -5.08 0.23
N ILE A 21 -24.39 -4.52 0.88
CA ILE A 21 -24.25 -3.09 1.12
C ILE A 21 -23.22 -2.55 0.11
N LEU A 22 -23.64 -1.64 -0.73
CA LEU A 22 -22.78 -1.05 -1.76
C LEU A 22 -22.49 0.41 -1.38
N PHE A 23 -21.23 0.79 -1.47
CA PHE A 23 -20.79 2.17 -1.33
C PHE A 23 -19.68 2.48 -2.34
N ASP A 24 -19.37 3.75 -2.52
CA ASP A 24 -18.33 4.20 -3.44
C ASP A 24 -16.96 3.70 -2.96
N ASP A 25 -16.14 3.18 -3.87
CA ASP A 25 -14.78 2.71 -3.60
C ASP A 25 -13.71 3.82 -3.76
N ALA A 26 -14.12 5.05 -4.00
CA ALA A 26 -13.23 6.21 -3.98
C ALA A 26 -12.77 6.56 -2.55
N GLU A 27 -11.57 7.12 -2.44
CA GLU A 27 -11.02 7.55 -1.13
C GLU A 27 -11.96 8.52 -0.39
N SER A 28 -12.72 9.34 -1.13
CA SER A 28 -13.72 10.24 -0.54
C SER A 28 -14.83 9.55 0.24
N ALA A 29 -15.03 8.26 0.03
CA ALA A 29 -15.98 7.43 0.79
C ALA A 29 -15.43 6.91 2.13
N LYS A 30 -14.12 7.06 2.40
CA LYS A 30 -13.52 6.69 3.70
C LYS A 30 -13.89 7.68 4.80
N ARG A 31 -15.16 7.68 5.21
CA ARG A 31 -15.71 8.64 6.20
C ARG A 31 -16.53 7.94 7.26
N ILE A 32 -16.65 8.56 8.43
CA ILE A 32 -17.50 8.07 9.53
C ILE A 32 -18.94 7.90 9.07
N ALA A 33 -19.47 8.84 8.28
CA ALA A 33 -20.83 8.74 7.75
C ALA A 33 -21.07 7.46 6.92
N THR A 34 -20.06 6.99 6.19
CA THR A 34 -20.15 5.71 5.44
C THR A 34 -20.22 4.52 6.40
N VAL A 35 -19.44 4.53 7.48
CA VAL A 35 -19.48 3.49 8.51
C VAL A 35 -20.83 3.47 9.22
N GLU A 36 -21.39 4.65 9.54
CA GLU A 36 -22.72 4.77 10.10
C GLU A 36 -23.80 4.22 9.16
N ALA A 37 -23.74 4.56 7.87
CA ALA A 37 -24.67 4.05 6.86
C ALA A 37 -24.61 2.50 6.79
N ILE A 38 -23.41 1.92 6.79
CA ILE A 38 -23.23 0.47 6.83
C ILE A 38 -23.85 -0.11 8.09
N ALA A 39 -23.61 0.48 9.26
CA ALA A 39 -24.17 0.00 10.53
C ALA A 39 -25.71 0.03 10.52
N ARG A 40 -26.33 1.07 9.96
CA ARG A 40 -27.79 1.17 9.80
C ARG A 40 -28.34 0.06 8.91
N GLU A 41 -27.67 -0.26 7.80
CA GLU A 41 -28.08 -1.37 6.91
C GLU A 41 -27.92 -2.75 7.59
N LEU A 42 -26.88 -2.93 8.40
CA LEU A 42 -26.69 -4.15 9.21
C LEU A 42 -27.86 -4.33 10.20
N VAL A 43 -28.28 -3.25 10.86
CA VAL A 43 -29.47 -3.29 11.76
C VAL A 43 -30.74 -3.67 10.97
N ARG A 44 -30.98 -3.01 9.82
CA ARG A 44 -32.17 -3.29 8.98
C ARG A 44 -32.21 -4.73 8.47
N SER A 45 -31.04 -5.33 8.20
CA SER A 45 -30.91 -6.72 7.76
C SER A 45 -31.02 -7.72 8.91
N GLY A 46 -31.19 -7.29 10.16
CA GLY A 46 -31.24 -8.15 11.34
C GLY A 46 -29.90 -8.81 11.70
N ALA A 47 -28.79 -8.17 11.36
CA ALA A 47 -27.45 -8.70 11.67
C ALA A 47 -27.21 -8.71 13.18
N ASP A 48 -26.96 -9.88 13.76
CA ASP A 48 -26.64 -10.09 15.18
C ASP A 48 -25.10 -10.19 15.39
N ARG A 49 -24.68 -10.48 16.64
CA ARG A 49 -23.27 -10.67 16.99
C ARG A 49 -22.59 -11.87 16.29
N ARG A 50 -23.35 -12.77 15.67
CA ARG A 50 -22.83 -13.92 14.92
C ARG A 50 -22.63 -13.58 13.45
N ALA A 51 -23.08 -12.42 13.00
CA ALA A 51 -22.93 -11.97 11.63
C ALA A 51 -21.45 -11.96 11.20
N VAL A 52 -21.26 -12.12 9.91
CA VAL A 52 -19.94 -12.01 9.24
C VAL A 52 -20.05 -10.94 8.18
N ILE A 53 -19.23 -9.90 8.28
CA ILE A 53 -19.05 -8.92 7.20
C ILE A 53 -18.02 -9.48 6.24
N VAL A 54 -18.41 -9.65 4.97
CA VAL A 54 -17.50 -10.04 3.87
C VAL A 54 -17.22 -8.82 3.05
N ALA A 55 -16.03 -8.26 3.20
CA ALA A 55 -15.56 -7.08 2.46
C ALA A 55 -14.98 -7.50 1.10
N ILE A 56 -15.67 -7.19 0.00
CA ILE A 56 -15.27 -7.54 -1.36
C ILE A 56 -14.86 -6.26 -2.09
N GLY A 57 -13.56 -6.01 -2.25
CA GLY A 57 -13.10 -4.77 -2.89
C GLY A 57 -11.61 -4.48 -2.72
N GLY A 58 -11.22 -3.25 -3.01
CA GLY A 58 -9.88 -2.73 -2.78
C GLY A 58 -9.66 -2.28 -1.34
N GLY A 59 -8.57 -1.54 -1.11
CA GLY A 59 -8.16 -1.06 0.22
C GLY A 59 -9.24 -0.21 0.90
N VAL A 60 -9.88 0.72 0.18
CA VAL A 60 -10.94 1.57 0.71
C VAL A 60 -12.10 0.73 1.28
N VAL A 61 -12.54 -0.27 0.52
CA VAL A 61 -13.61 -1.19 0.97
C VAL A 61 -13.18 -1.98 2.19
N GLY A 62 -11.95 -2.48 2.19
CA GLY A 62 -11.38 -3.21 3.33
C GLY A 62 -11.32 -2.37 4.60
N ASP A 63 -10.80 -1.14 4.50
CA ASP A 63 -10.65 -0.24 5.64
C ASP A 63 -12.00 0.17 6.24
N VAL A 64 -12.95 0.60 5.40
CA VAL A 64 -14.28 1.05 5.83
C VAL A 64 -15.10 -0.10 6.41
N ALA A 65 -15.18 -1.24 5.68
CA ALA A 65 -15.92 -2.42 6.15
C ALA A 65 -15.27 -3.04 7.39
N GLY A 66 -13.94 -3.00 7.47
CA GLY A 66 -13.19 -3.46 8.64
C GLY A 66 -13.49 -2.60 9.86
N PHE A 67 -13.55 -1.27 9.71
CA PHE A 67 -13.90 -0.38 10.82
C PHE A 67 -15.38 -0.52 11.21
N ALA A 68 -16.28 -0.70 10.24
CA ALA A 68 -17.66 -1.04 10.52
C ALA A 68 -17.77 -2.36 11.32
N ALA A 69 -17.01 -3.39 10.93
CA ALA A 69 -16.97 -4.67 11.65
C ALA A 69 -16.44 -4.52 13.08
N ALA A 70 -15.43 -3.68 13.28
CA ALA A 70 -14.83 -3.42 14.59
C ALA A 70 -15.79 -2.70 15.55
N THR A 71 -16.66 -1.83 15.02
CA THR A 71 -17.51 -0.94 15.82
C THR A 71 -18.93 -1.45 15.96
N TYR A 72 -19.49 -2.10 14.96
CA TYR A 72 -20.85 -2.66 15.00
C TYR A 72 -20.97 -3.71 16.10
N LEU A 73 -21.95 -3.54 17.01
CA LEU A 73 -22.16 -4.38 18.20
C LEU A 73 -20.90 -4.65 19.04
N ARG A 74 -19.91 -3.73 19.00
CA ARG A 74 -18.58 -3.84 19.62
C ARG A 74 -17.69 -4.94 19.03
N GLY A 75 -17.95 -5.32 17.80
CA GLY A 75 -17.16 -6.27 17.03
C GLY A 75 -17.96 -7.44 16.48
N VAL A 76 -17.97 -7.58 15.14
CA VAL A 76 -18.49 -8.74 14.43
C VAL A 76 -17.41 -9.31 13.50
N ARG A 77 -17.54 -10.59 13.12
CA ARG A 77 -16.53 -11.25 12.30
C ARG A 77 -16.34 -10.57 10.95
N LEU A 78 -15.09 -10.49 10.51
CA LEU A 78 -14.68 -9.87 9.25
C LEU A 78 -13.97 -10.91 8.38
N VAL A 79 -14.29 -10.92 7.08
CA VAL A 79 -13.59 -11.65 6.03
C VAL A 79 -13.28 -10.67 4.91
N HIS A 80 -12.04 -10.68 4.40
CA HIS A 80 -11.65 -9.91 3.23
C HIS A 80 -11.58 -10.78 1.98
N ILE A 81 -12.15 -10.28 0.87
CA ILE A 81 -11.94 -10.78 -0.49
C ILE A 81 -11.37 -9.61 -1.31
N PRO A 82 -10.04 -9.39 -1.22
CA PRO A 82 -9.39 -8.26 -1.87
C PRO A 82 -9.37 -8.42 -3.40
N THR A 83 -9.75 -7.35 -4.12
CA THR A 83 -9.85 -7.35 -5.59
C THR A 83 -8.83 -6.44 -6.27
N THR A 84 -7.93 -5.81 -5.51
CA THR A 84 -6.78 -5.06 -6.03
C THR A 84 -5.49 -5.72 -5.56
N LEU A 85 -4.40 -5.55 -6.34
CA LEU A 85 -3.11 -6.15 -5.97
C LEU A 85 -2.59 -5.60 -4.63
N VAL A 86 -2.69 -4.27 -4.40
CA VAL A 86 -2.33 -3.67 -3.11
C VAL A 86 -3.09 -4.34 -1.96
N ALA A 87 -4.39 -4.59 -2.14
CA ALA A 87 -5.17 -5.20 -1.08
C ALA A 87 -4.80 -6.67 -0.86
N GLN A 88 -4.50 -7.43 -1.92
CA GLN A 88 -4.10 -8.83 -1.82
C GLN A 88 -2.76 -9.04 -1.12
N VAL A 89 -1.81 -8.13 -1.34
CA VAL A 89 -0.45 -8.26 -0.81
C VAL A 89 -0.20 -7.42 0.44
N ASP A 90 -1.06 -6.42 0.70
CA ASP A 90 -0.82 -5.44 1.75
C ASP A 90 -2.06 -5.11 2.58
N SER A 91 -2.96 -4.23 2.14
CA SER A 91 -3.94 -3.57 3.01
C SER A 91 -4.94 -4.51 3.69
N ALA A 92 -5.32 -5.64 3.08
CA ALA A 92 -6.19 -6.63 3.72
C ALA A 92 -5.53 -7.42 4.86
N ILE A 93 -4.20 -7.26 5.05
CA ILE A 93 -3.40 -8.02 6.02
C ILE A 93 -2.88 -7.07 7.10
N GLY A 94 -3.11 -7.42 8.36
CA GLY A 94 -2.55 -6.66 9.49
C GLY A 94 -3.52 -5.78 10.25
N GLY A 95 -4.82 -5.87 9.92
CA GLY A 95 -5.90 -5.38 10.76
C GLY A 95 -6.00 -3.87 10.95
N LYS A 96 -5.24 -3.07 10.20
CA LYS A 96 -5.44 -1.61 10.20
C LYS A 96 -6.72 -1.31 9.45
N THR A 97 -7.73 -0.80 10.15
CA THR A 97 -9.01 -0.39 9.59
C THR A 97 -9.28 1.06 9.99
N GLY A 98 -10.00 1.81 9.16
CA GLY A 98 -10.26 3.20 9.53
C GLY A 98 -10.79 4.06 8.41
N VAL A 99 -11.02 5.30 8.77
CA VAL A 99 -11.57 6.34 7.91
C VAL A 99 -10.78 7.64 8.06
N ASP A 100 -10.99 8.53 7.12
CA ASP A 100 -10.35 9.82 7.03
C ASP A 100 -11.17 10.91 7.75
N LEU A 101 -10.47 11.93 8.22
CA LEU A 101 -11.04 13.18 8.64
C LEU A 101 -10.60 14.30 7.67
N PRO A 102 -11.22 15.48 7.70
CA PRO A 102 -10.74 16.62 6.92
C PRO A 102 -9.27 16.96 7.18
N GLU A 103 -8.80 16.72 8.40
CA GLU A 103 -7.45 17.00 8.87
C GLU A 103 -6.40 15.99 8.39
N GLY A 104 -6.83 14.82 7.89
CA GLY A 104 -5.88 13.82 7.35
C GLY A 104 -6.43 12.41 7.23
N LYS A 105 -5.68 11.60 6.50
CA LYS A 105 -6.03 10.19 6.25
C LYS A 105 -5.83 9.29 7.46
N ASN A 106 -6.71 8.28 7.57
CA ASN A 106 -6.61 7.18 8.55
C ASN A 106 -6.44 7.67 10.01
N LEU A 107 -7.13 8.76 10.37
CA LEU A 107 -7.06 9.34 11.71
C LEU A 107 -7.96 8.64 12.72
N VAL A 108 -9.05 8.05 12.24
CA VAL A 108 -10.04 7.35 13.08
C VAL A 108 -10.10 5.90 12.61
N GLY A 109 -9.88 4.95 13.51
CA GLY A 109 -9.88 3.55 13.15
C GLY A 109 -9.59 2.61 14.32
N ALA A 110 -9.44 1.34 13.98
CA ALA A 110 -9.15 0.29 14.94
C ALA A 110 -8.14 -0.72 14.36
N PHE A 111 -7.39 -1.36 15.24
CA PHE A 111 -6.69 -2.59 14.90
C PHE A 111 -7.70 -3.76 15.01
N TYR A 112 -8.22 -4.19 13.87
CA TYR A 112 -9.23 -5.24 13.80
C TYR A 112 -8.88 -6.28 12.73
N PRO A 113 -8.12 -7.33 13.07
CA PRO A 113 -7.69 -8.32 12.10
C PRO A 113 -8.87 -9.13 11.57
N PRO A 114 -8.93 -9.39 10.26
CA PRO A 114 -9.94 -10.28 9.68
C PRO A 114 -9.74 -11.72 10.17
N LYS A 115 -10.81 -12.49 10.23
CA LYS A 115 -10.76 -13.92 10.51
C LYS A 115 -10.21 -14.72 9.33
N LEU A 116 -10.35 -14.18 8.10
CA LEU A 116 -9.87 -14.81 6.87
C LEU A 116 -9.64 -13.75 5.79
N VAL A 117 -8.61 -13.96 4.99
CA VAL A 117 -8.35 -13.20 3.74
C VAL A 117 -8.32 -14.21 2.60
N ILE A 118 -9.18 -14.02 1.61
CA ILE A 118 -9.25 -14.86 0.40
C ILE A 118 -8.74 -14.04 -0.77
N ALA A 119 -7.46 -14.17 -1.09
CA ALA A 119 -6.82 -13.50 -2.22
C ALA A 119 -6.91 -14.37 -3.47
N ASP A 120 -7.85 -14.08 -4.36
CA ASP A 120 -7.98 -14.73 -5.66
C ASP A 120 -7.32 -13.86 -6.75
N PRO A 121 -6.20 -14.30 -7.36
CA PRO A 121 -5.54 -13.56 -8.43
C PRO A 121 -6.42 -13.31 -9.65
N THR A 122 -7.46 -14.10 -9.88
CA THR A 122 -8.36 -13.93 -11.03
C THR A 122 -9.12 -12.61 -10.96
N THR A 123 -9.36 -12.07 -9.76
CA THR A 123 -10.01 -10.77 -9.57
C THR A 123 -9.20 -9.63 -10.17
N LEU A 124 -7.88 -9.79 -10.31
CA LEU A 124 -7.00 -8.80 -10.91
C LEU A 124 -7.18 -8.65 -12.42
N ARG A 125 -7.87 -9.59 -13.09
CA ARG A 125 -8.09 -9.53 -14.55
C ARG A 125 -8.84 -8.27 -14.97
N THR A 126 -9.72 -7.77 -14.13
CA THR A 126 -10.54 -6.57 -14.41
C THR A 126 -9.96 -5.30 -13.77
N LEU A 127 -8.85 -5.41 -13.04
CA LEU A 127 -8.21 -4.25 -12.41
C LEU A 127 -7.54 -3.37 -13.48
N PRO A 128 -7.75 -2.03 -13.50
CA PRO A 128 -7.05 -1.14 -14.41
C PRO A 128 -5.53 -1.31 -14.35
N HIS A 129 -4.84 -1.16 -15.48
CA HIS A 129 -3.39 -1.35 -15.55
C HIS A 129 -2.61 -0.44 -14.60
N ARG A 130 -3.03 0.82 -14.45
CA ARG A 130 -2.39 1.77 -13.54
C ARG A 130 -2.47 1.29 -12.09
N GLU A 131 -3.64 0.82 -11.65
CA GLU A 131 -3.88 0.27 -10.31
C GLU A 131 -3.07 -1.01 -10.06
N PHE A 132 -3.01 -1.89 -11.08
CA PHE A 132 -2.21 -3.10 -10.99
C PHE A 132 -0.72 -2.78 -10.83
N ARG A 133 -0.19 -1.86 -11.63
CA ARG A 133 1.19 -1.40 -11.55
C ARG A 133 1.48 -0.72 -10.20
N ALA A 134 0.57 0.10 -9.69
CA ALA A 134 0.71 0.70 -8.37
C ALA A 134 0.89 -0.38 -7.29
N GLY A 135 0.15 -1.51 -7.38
CA GLY A 135 0.31 -2.64 -6.46
C GLY A 135 1.67 -3.34 -6.56
N LEU A 136 2.33 -3.32 -7.73
CA LEU A 136 3.64 -3.95 -7.90
C LEU A 136 4.74 -3.25 -7.11
N TYR A 137 4.63 -1.96 -6.83
CA TYR A 137 5.59 -1.27 -5.97
C TYR A 137 5.57 -1.82 -4.55
N GLU A 138 4.40 -2.23 -4.03
CA GLU A 138 4.31 -2.91 -2.74
C GLU A 138 4.96 -4.31 -2.78
N VAL A 139 4.80 -5.03 -3.90
CA VAL A 139 5.48 -6.33 -4.07
C VAL A 139 7.00 -6.16 -4.10
N ILE A 140 7.50 -5.15 -4.84
CA ILE A 140 8.94 -4.81 -4.89
C ILE A 140 9.45 -4.45 -3.49
N LYS A 141 8.67 -3.66 -2.73
CA LYS A 141 8.98 -3.33 -1.34
C LYS A 141 9.31 -4.59 -0.53
N TYR A 142 8.47 -5.64 -0.61
CA TYR A 142 8.72 -6.89 0.11
C TYR A 142 10.01 -7.59 -0.31
N GLY A 143 10.34 -7.57 -1.59
CA GLY A 143 11.62 -8.07 -2.10
C GLY A 143 12.81 -7.35 -1.48
N VAL A 144 12.75 -6.02 -1.44
CA VAL A 144 13.84 -5.20 -0.89
C VAL A 144 13.97 -5.34 0.63
N ILE A 145 12.85 -5.37 1.37
CA ILE A 145 12.92 -5.33 2.84
C ILE A 145 13.19 -6.68 3.49
N ALA A 146 12.80 -7.80 2.85
CA ALA A 146 12.75 -9.08 3.56
C ALA A 146 13.03 -10.33 2.71
N ASP A 147 13.09 -10.24 1.38
CA ASP A 147 13.15 -11.44 0.53
C ASP A 147 13.91 -11.24 -0.79
N ALA A 148 15.21 -11.51 -0.77
CA ALA A 148 16.05 -11.42 -1.96
C ALA A 148 15.59 -12.39 -3.09
N LYS A 149 15.03 -13.57 -2.76
CA LYS A 149 14.52 -14.51 -3.77
C LYS A 149 13.29 -13.98 -4.49
N LEU A 150 12.41 -13.27 -3.75
CA LEU A 150 11.29 -12.55 -4.37
C LEU A 150 11.82 -11.44 -5.28
N PHE A 151 12.81 -10.66 -4.81
CA PHE A 151 13.43 -9.61 -5.61
C PHE A 151 14.01 -10.16 -6.92
N ASP A 152 14.82 -11.22 -6.86
CA ASP A 152 15.41 -11.89 -8.04
C ASP A 152 14.33 -12.42 -8.99
N PHE A 153 13.23 -12.93 -8.46
CA PHE A 153 12.11 -13.39 -9.29
C PHE A 153 11.45 -12.22 -10.03
N LEU A 154 11.25 -11.10 -9.34
CA LEU A 154 10.66 -9.89 -9.93
C LEU A 154 11.55 -9.35 -11.07
N GLU A 155 12.87 -9.30 -10.89
CA GLU A 155 13.80 -8.88 -11.95
C GLU A 155 13.68 -9.74 -13.21
N ARG A 156 13.62 -11.06 -13.04
CA ARG A 156 13.59 -12.00 -14.18
C ARG A 156 12.22 -12.12 -14.85
N ARG A 157 11.13 -11.83 -14.14
CA ARG A 157 9.77 -12.16 -14.59
C ARG A 157 8.84 -10.95 -14.70
N MET A 158 9.36 -9.72 -14.61
CA MET A 158 8.51 -8.51 -14.61
C MET A 158 7.57 -8.46 -15.81
N ASP A 159 8.04 -8.78 -17.01
CA ASP A 159 7.19 -8.79 -18.21
C ASP A 159 6.01 -9.78 -18.11
N ALA A 160 6.24 -10.96 -17.57
CA ALA A 160 5.17 -11.95 -17.34
C ALA A 160 4.19 -11.44 -16.27
N ILE A 161 4.71 -10.84 -15.20
CA ILE A 161 3.89 -10.25 -14.13
C ILE A 161 3.02 -9.12 -14.68
N LEU A 162 3.57 -8.23 -15.49
CA LEU A 162 2.82 -7.13 -16.12
C LEU A 162 1.72 -7.63 -17.06
N ARG A 163 1.92 -8.77 -17.70
CA ARG A 163 0.87 -9.47 -18.47
C ARG A 163 -0.10 -10.28 -17.61
N ARG A 164 0.06 -10.24 -16.29
CA ARG A 164 -0.78 -10.98 -15.31
C ARG A 164 -0.72 -12.49 -15.51
N ASP A 165 0.46 -13.01 -15.84
CA ASP A 165 0.68 -14.45 -15.96
C ASP A 165 0.24 -15.16 -14.67
N PRO A 166 -0.64 -16.18 -14.73
CA PRO A 166 -1.19 -16.80 -13.54
C PRO A 166 -0.13 -17.45 -12.64
N ALA A 167 0.91 -18.06 -13.22
CA ALA A 167 1.96 -18.70 -12.44
C ALA A 167 2.83 -17.65 -11.74
N ALA A 168 3.11 -16.52 -12.40
CA ALA A 168 3.84 -15.41 -11.80
C ALA A 168 3.04 -14.78 -10.65
N LEU A 169 1.73 -14.55 -10.83
CA LEU A 169 0.87 -14.02 -9.76
C LEU A 169 0.75 -15.01 -8.60
N ALA A 170 0.61 -16.30 -8.87
CA ALA A 170 0.57 -17.35 -7.85
C ALA A 170 1.87 -17.44 -7.03
N TYR A 171 2.99 -16.97 -7.55
CA TYR A 171 4.25 -16.87 -6.81
C TYR A 171 4.33 -15.60 -5.95
N ILE A 172 4.05 -14.42 -6.53
CA ILE A 172 4.31 -13.14 -5.86
C ILE A 172 3.29 -12.80 -4.77
N ILE A 173 2.00 -13.13 -4.98
CA ILE A 173 0.93 -12.74 -4.05
C ILE A 173 1.06 -13.46 -2.71
N PRO A 174 1.06 -14.80 -2.62
CA PRO A 174 1.14 -15.48 -1.33
C PRO A 174 2.48 -15.21 -0.62
N ARG A 175 3.56 -15.03 -1.37
CA ARG A 175 4.86 -14.74 -0.80
C ARG A 175 4.92 -13.35 -0.15
N SER A 176 4.37 -12.34 -0.81
CA SER A 176 4.21 -10.99 -0.26
C SER A 176 3.31 -10.98 0.98
N ALA A 177 2.16 -11.64 0.88
CA ALA A 177 1.21 -11.79 1.98
C ALA A 177 1.83 -12.47 3.21
N ALA A 178 2.61 -13.53 2.98
CA ALA A 178 3.30 -14.25 4.05
C ALA A 178 4.38 -13.38 4.74
N ILE A 179 5.12 -12.55 3.97
CA ILE A 179 6.09 -11.60 4.54
C ILE A 179 5.36 -10.60 5.43
N LYS A 180 4.27 -10.00 4.93
CA LYS A 180 3.50 -9.04 5.71
C LYS A 180 2.91 -9.68 6.96
N ALA A 181 2.27 -10.83 6.84
CA ALA A 181 1.68 -11.55 7.98
C ALA A 181 2.72 -11.83 9.07
N ARG A 182 3.92 -12.31 8.70
CA ARG A 182 5.02 -12.55 9.64
C ARG A 182 5.46 -11.28 10.35
N VAL A 183 5.64 -10.17 9.62
CA VAL A 183 6.06 -8.89 10.19
C VAL A 183 5.00 -8.34 11.14
N VAL A 184 3.73 -8.42 10.75
CA VAL A 184 2.60 -7.96 11.58
C VAL A 184 2.44 -8.82 12.83
N SER A 185 2.56 -10.15 12.72
CA SER A 185 2.48 -11.05 13.87
C SER A 185 3.61 -10.85 14.89
N ALA A 186 4.79 -10.41 14.41
CA ALA A 186 5.92 -10.09 15.28
C ALA A 186 5.79 -8.71 15.95
N ASP A 187 5.02 -7.78 15.37
CA ASP A 187 4.86 -6.41 15.87
C ASP A 187 3.51 -5.83 15.40
N GLU A 188 2.45 -6.18 16.10
CA GLU A 188 1.08 -5.78 15.75
C GLU A 188 0.88 -4.26 15.75
N ARG A 189 1.49 -3.55 16.71
CA ARG A 189 1.27 -2.11 16.95
C ARG A 189 2.30 -1.18 16.32
N GLU A 190 3.21 -1.71 15.48
CA GLU A 190 4.23 -0.91 14.77
C GLU A 190 5.22 -0.18 15.71
N GLY A 191 5.56 -0.80 16.83
CA GLY A 191 6.53 -0.26 17.78
C GLY A 191 8.01 -0.47 17.38
N GLY A 192 8.28 -1.46 16.53
CA GLY A 192 9.64 -1.90 16.17
C GLY A 192 9.74 -2.45 14.76
N LEU A 193 9.80 -3.79 14.61
CA LEU A 193 10.05 -4.48 13.34
C LEU A 193 9.09 -4.07 12.21
N ARG A 194 7.81 -3.86 12.53
CA ARG A 194 6.80 -3.49 11.52
C ARG A 194 7.13 -2.19 10.78
N GLN A 195 8.00 -1.34 11.35
CA GLN A 195 8.46 -0.13 10.67
C GLN A 195 9.17 -0.41 9.35
N ILE A 196 9.75 -1.61 9.12
CA ILE A 196 10.38 -1.96 7.83
C ILE A 196 9.40 -1.86 6.66
N LEU A 197 8.09 -2.06 6.91
CA LEU A 197 7.03 -1.92 5.90
C LEU A 197 6.92 -0.49 5.35
N ASN A 198 7.50 0.48 6.06
CA ASN A 198 7.53 1.89 5.65
C ASN A 198 8.68 2.23 4.69
N PHE A 199 9.42 1.26 4.15
CA PHE A 199 10.38 1.52 3.09
C PHE A 199 9.68 2.19 1.89
N GLY A 200 10.17 3.36 1.48
CA GLY A 200 9.55 4.21 0.47
C GLY A 200 8.41 5.10 0.97
N HIS A 201 7.77 4.78 2.09
CA HIS A 201 6.57 5.49 2.54
C HIS A 201 6.85 6.89 3.09
N THR A 202 8.02 7.15 3.67
CA THR A 202 8.35 8.48 4.23
C THR A 202 8.24 9.56 3.14
N LEU A 203 8.93 9.39 2.01
CA LEU A 203 8.83 10.32 0.88
C LEU A 203 7.49 10.14 0.15
N GLY A 204 7.00 8.90 0.00
CA GLY A 204 5.72 8.62 -0.66
C GLY A 204 4.56 9.40 -0.05
N HIS A 205 4.36 9.32 1.26
CA HIS A 205 3.30 10.05 1.95
C HIS A 205 3.48 11.58 1.84
N ALA A 206 4.73 12.07 1.86
CA ALA A 206 4.97 13.49 1.68
C ALA A 206 4.56 13.96 0.27
N LEU A 207 4.79 13.15 -0.77
CA LEU A 207 4.36 13.42 -2.13
C LEU A 207 2.83 13.36 -2.28
N GLU A 208 2.18 12.38 -1.66
CA GLU A 208 0.72 12.32 -1.61
C GLU A 208 0.13 13.58 -0.98
N THR A 209 0.65 13.98 0.18
CA THR A 209 0.20 15.18 0.92
C THR A 209 0.46 16.47 0.11
N ALA A 210 1.66 16.64 -0.45
CA ALA A 210 2.01 17.81 -1.25
C ALA A 210 1.16 17.97 -2.52
N THR A 211 0.50 16.91 -2.96
CA THR A 211 -0.40 16.90 -4.14
C THR A 211 -1.88 16.73 -3.77
N ASN A 212 -2.23 16.93 -2.50
CA ASN A 212 -3.59 16.73 -1.98
C ASN A 212 -4.19 15.39 -2.41
N TYR A 213 -3.37 14.33 -2.45
CA TYR A 213 -3.75 12.95 -2.81
C TYR A 213 -4.40 12.82 -4.21
N ARG A 214 -4.13 13.76 -5.14
CA ARG A 214 -4.79 13.79 -6.46
C ARG A 214 -3.89 13.34 -7.61
N ARG A 215 -2.57 13.40 -7.46
CA ARG A 215 -1.62 13.13 -8.56
C ARG A 215 -1.18 11.69 -8.61
N PHE A 216 -0.85 11.11 -7.47
CA PHE A 216 -0.27 9.79 -7.35
C PHE A 216 -1.28 8.80 -6.76
N LEU A 217 -1.31 7.59 -7.31
CA LEU A 217 -1.77 6.44 -6.56
C LEU A 217 -0.76 6.12 -5.46
N HIS A 218 -1.21 5.53 -4.35
CA HIS A 218 -0.33 5.21 -3.22
C HIS A 218 0.96 4.49 -3.63
N GLY A 219 0.85 3.40 -4.40
CA GLY A 219 2.03 2.65 -4.83
C GLY A 219 2.96 3.44 -5.75
N GLU A 220 2.44 4.37 -6.58
CA GLU A 220 3.26 5.27 -7.40
C GLU A 220 4.08 6.23 -6.53
N ALA A 221 3.46 6.78 -5.47
CA ALA A 221 4.16 7.61 -4.50
C ALA A 221 5.22 6.81 -3.73
N VAL A 222 4.89 5.57 -3.34
CA VAL A 222 5.85 4.63 -2.71
C VAL A 222 6.98 4.28 -3.66
N GLY A 223 6.72 4.11 -4.97
CA GLY A 223 7.75 3.92 -5.99
C GLY A 223 8.79 5.05 -5.99
N TRP A 224 8.34 6.31 -6.04
CA TRP A 224 9.21 7.47 -5.87
C TRP A 224 9.94 7.46 -4.52
N GLY A 225 9.25 7.10 -3.47
CA GLY A 225 9.81 7.00 -2.13
C GLY A 225 10.90 5.94 -2.01
N MET A 226 10.74 4.78 -2.67
CA MET A 226 11.77 3.75 -2.72
C MET A 226 13.04 4.22 -3.43
N LEU A 227 12.90 4.94 -4.56
CA LEU A 227 14.04 5.56 -5.25
C LEU A 227 14.76 6.53 -4.30
N GLY A 228 14.01 7.42 -3.62
CA GLY A 228 14.57 8.37 -2.68
C GLY A 228 15.30 7.70 -1.52
N ALA A 229 14.68 6.71 -0.88
CA ALA A 229 15.29 5.96 0.21
C ALA A 229 16.55 5.17 -0.24
N THR A 230 16.56 4.67 -1.47
CA THR A 230 17.72 3.99 -2.07
C THR A 230 18.88 4.97 -2.25
N LEU A 231 18.63 6.17 -2.80
CA LEU A 231 19.65 7.22 -2.95
C LEU A 231 20.19 7.69 -1.58
N LEU A 232 19.33 7.85 -0.59
CA LEU A 232 19.75 8.17 0.78
C LEU A 232 20.64 7.09 1.37
N ALA A 233 20.34 5.81 1.10
CA ALA A 233 21.14 4.69 1.59
C ALA A 233 22.54 4.67 0.97
N VAL A 234 22.66 4.95 -0.33
CA VAL A 234 23.97 5.10 -1.00
C VAL A 234 24.71 6.33 -0.48
N GLY A 235 24.06 7.49 -0.47
CA GLY A 235 24.68 8.75 -0.04
C GLY A 235 25.13 8.78 1.42
N THR A 236 24.69 7.82 2.22
CA THR A 236 25.10 7.63 3.63
C THR A 236 25.93 6.36 3.84
N GLY A 237 26.43 5.73 2.76
CA GLY A 237 27.32 4.56 2.81
C GLY A 237 26.66 3.28 3.36
N ARG A 238 25.32 3.19 3.36
CA ARG A 238 24.58 2.04 3.89
C ARG A 238 24.27 0.96 2.87
N LEU A 239 24.25 1.32 1.59
CA LEU A 239 23.92 0.44 0.48
C LEU A 239 25.00 0.53 -0.60
N ARG A 240 25.42 -0.60 -1.12
CA ARG A 240 26.34 -0.66 -2.25
C ARG A 240 25.68 -0.14 -3.52
N GLU A 241 26.43 0.55 -4.37
CA GLU A 241 25.91 1.10 -5.63
C GLU A 241 25.30 0.03 -6.53
N ALA A 242 25.92 -1.15 -6.63
CA ALA A 242 25.41 -2.26 -7.42
C ALA A 242 24.00 -2.74 -6.96
N ASP A 243 23.75 -2.78 -5.65
CA ASP A 243 22.42 -3.14 -5.13
C ASP A 243 21.42 -2.00 -5.39
N ALA A 244 21.86 -0.74 -5.28
CA ALA A 244 21.03 0.42 -5.57
C ALA A 244 20.60 0.46 -7.04
N GLU A 245 21.51 0.23 -7.96
CA GLU A 245 21.19 0.16 -9.39
C GLU A 245 20.16 -0.93 -9.70
N ARG A 246 20.26 -2.10 -9.07
CA ARG A 246 19.28 -3.17 -9.22
C ARG A 246 17.91 -2.72 -8.72
N ILE A 247 17.84 -2.12 -7.53
CA ILE A 247 16.58 -1.60 -6.97
C ILE A 247 15.96 -0.55 -7.91
N ILE A 248 16.76 0.41 -8.39
CA ILE A 248 16.30 1.46 -9.29
C ILE A 248 15.77 0.85 -10.61
N ARG A 249 16.50 -0.09 -11.21
CA ARG A 249 16.07 -0.77 -12.45
C ARG A 249 14.79 -1.56 -12.25
N LEU A 250 14.65 -2.26 -11.11
CA LEU A 250 13.44 -3.02 -10.83
C LEU A 250 12.23 -2.11 -10.64
N VAL A 251 12.37 -0.99 -9.91
CA VAL A 251 11.30 0.01 -9.79
C VAL A 251 10.94 0.58 -11.16
N ALA A 252 11.94 0.84 -12.01
CA ALA A 252 11.73 1.35 -13.37
C ALA A 252 11.01 0.36 -14.29
N SER A 253 11.27 -0.93 -14.15
CA SER A 253 10.69 -1.98 -15.01
C SER A 253 9.17 -2.12 -14.87
N VAL A 254 8.58 -1.63 -13.78
CA VAL A 254 7.10 -1.56 -13.62
C VAL A 254 6.48 -0.62 -14.64
N GLY A 255 7.20 0.40 -15.09
CA GLY A 255 6.77 1.38 -16.07
C GLY A 255 6.80 2.82 -15.53
N PRO A 256 6.39 3.81 -16.35
CA PRO A 256 6.54 5.22 -16.00
C PRO A 256 5.77 5.58 -14.73
N LEU A 257 6.44 6.35 -13.86
CA LEU A 257 5.82 7.00 -12.72
C LEU A 257 5.27 8.38 -13.14
N PRO A 258 4.16 8.85 -12.53
CA PRO A 258 3.70 10.22 -12.75
C PRO A 258 4.80 11.21 -12.38
N SER A 259 4.94 12.28 -13.18
CA SER A 259 5.97 13.31 -12.94
C SER A 259 5.84 13.94 -11.55
N LEU A 260 6.98 14.21 -10.92
CA LEU A 260 7.03 15.03 -9.70
C LEU A 260 6.59 16.48 -9.97
N GLY A 261 6.63 16.92 -11.24
CA GLY A 261 6.25 18.28 -11.64
C GLY A 261 7.18 19.33 -11.03
N ARG A 262 6.58 20.37 -10.44
CA ARG A 262 7.32 21.49 -9.83
C ARG A 262 7.48 21.34 -8.31
N ILE A 263 7.25 20.15 -7.73
CA ILE A 263 7.42 19.94 -6.29
C ILE A 263 8.90 20.16 -5.93
N ARG A 264 9.14 21.07 -5.01
CA ARG A 264 10.49 21.38 -4.51
C ARG A 264 10.72 20.71 -3.16
N ALA A 265 11.96 20.35 -2.87
CA ALA A 265 12.32 19.77 -1.57
C ALA A 265 11.86 20.64 -0.38
N ALA A 266 11.95 21.97 -0.52
CA ALA A 266 11.53 22.91 0.52
C ALA A 266 10.04 22.76 0.91
N GLU A 267 9.17 22.40 -0.04
CA GLU A 267 7.73 22.18 0.20
C GLU A 267 7.45 20.90 0.97
N LEU A 268 8.33 19.92 0.87
CA LEU A 268 8.21 18.65 1.59
C LEU A 268 8.66 18.75 3.05
N ARG A 269 9.55 19.71 3.38
CA ARG A 269 10.13 19.84 4.72
C ARG A 269 9.09 20.01 5.84
N PRO A 270 8.10 20.90 5.73
CA PRO A 270 7.05 21.03 6.76
C PRO A 270 6.18 19.78 6.84
N ILE A 271 5.94 19.11 5.71
CA ILE A 271 5.15 17.87 5.68
C ILE A 271 5.86 16.75 6.46
N PHE A 272 7.17 16.61 6.28
CA PHE A 272 7.96 15.67 7.07
C PHE A 272 7.94 15.99 8.57
N ALA A 273 7.95 17.27 8.94
CA ALA A 273 7.92 17.69 10.34
C ALA A 273 6.57 17.39 11.03
N SER A 274 5.47 17.43 10.27
CA SER A 274 4.11 17.14 10.75
C SER A 274 3.74 15.64 10.69
N ASP A 275 4.59 14.78 10.10
CA ASP A 275 4.32 13.34 10.05
C ASP A 275 4.23 12.78 11.49
N LYS A 276 3.18 12.01 11.77
CA LYS A 276 2.96 11.32 13.05
C LYS A 276 4.13 10.43 13.49
N LYS A 277 4.99 10.05 12.55
CA LYS A 277 6.21 9.26 12.80
C LYS A 277 7.40 10.13 13.21
N ALA A 278 7.31 11.45 13.07
CA ALA A 278 8.32 12.37 13.57
C ALA A 278 8.27 12.43 15.10
N ARG A 279 9.30 11.95 15.76
CA ARG A 279 9.49 12.17 17.21
C ARG A 279 10.44 13.35 17.40
N ALA A 280 10.02 14.34 18.15
CA ALA A 280 10.79 15.59 18.40
C ALA A 280 11.20 16.33 17.09
N GLY A 281 10.32 16.33 16.06
CA GLY A 281 10.59 17.01 14.78
C GLY A 281 11.63 16.33 13.87
N ARG A 282 12.05 15.11 14.20
CA ARG A 282 13.04 14.36 13.41
C ARG A 282 12.37 13.27 12.61
N VAL A 283 12.61 13.29 11.28
CA VAL A 283 12.09 12.29 10.34
C VAL A 283 12.94 11.03 10.39
N ARG A 284 12.26 9.89 10.57
CA ARG A 284 12.91 8.59 10.60
C ARG A 284 12.67 7.84 9.30
N TRP A 285 13.75 7.36 8.72
CA TRP A 285 13.74 6.65 7.44
C TRP A 285 13.90 5.14 7.65
N VAL A 286 13.35 4.39 6.69
CA VAL A 286 13.68 2.99 6.46
C VAL A 286 14.58 2.93 5.24
N LEU A 287 15.80 2.44 5.41
CA LEU A 287 16.82 2.40 4.37
C LEU A 287 17.28 0.96 4.12
N PRO A 288 17.48 0.56 2.86
CA PRO A 288 18.04 -0.74 2.53
C PRO A 288 19.53 -0.81 2.93
N ARG A 289 19.95 -1.96 3.49
CA ARG A 289 21.36 -2.30 3.74
C ARG A 289 21.91 -3.21 2.65
N ARG A 290 21.07 -4.04 2.13
CA ARG A 290 21.23 -4.92 0.98
C ARG A 290 19.85 -5.36 0.50
N ILE A 291 19.75 -5.95 -0.67
CA ILE A 291 18.50 -6.57 -1.13
C ILE A 291 18.10 -7.67 -0.14
N GLY A 292 16.86 -7.65 0.31
CA GLY A 292 16.31 -8.54 1.32
C GLY A 292 16.55 -8.13 2.77
N ALA A 293 17.14 -6.93 3.04
CA ALA A 293 17.33 -6.45 4.40
C ALA A 293 17.35 -4.92 4.49
N THR A 294 16.66 -4.37 5.48
CA THR A 294 16.55 -2.93 5.74
C THR A 294 16.88 -2.60 7.21
N GLN A 295 17.12 -1.33 7.43
CA GLN A 295 17.23 -0.70 8.73
C GLN A 295 16.15 0.37 8.86
N TRP A 296 15.55 0.50 10.04
CA TRP A 296 14.54 1.53 10.33
C TRP A 296 15.03 2.49 11.42
N GLY A 297 14.32 3.60 11.58
CA GLY A 297 14.64 4.60 12.59
C GLY A 297 15.87 5.46 12.26
N ILE A 298 16.28 5.50 11.00
CA ILE A 298 17.48 6.25 10.56
C ILE A 298 17.14 7.72 10.40
N GLU A 299 17.82 8.57 11.15
CA GLU A 299 17.71 10.02 11.01
C GLU A 299 18.71 10.51 9.94
N ILE A 300 18.20 11.27 8.98
CA ILE A 300 19.01 11.83 7.89
C ILE A 300 18.91 13.36 7.93
N PRO A 301 20.05 14.08 7.93
CA PRO A 301 20.05 15.53 7.89
C PRO A 301 19.34 16.08 6.64
N TRP A 302 18.53 17.13 6.83
CA TRP A 302 17.75 17.72 5.76
C TRP A 302 18.55 18.05 4.48
N PRO A 303 19.78 18.62 4.54
CA PRO A 303 20.55 18.88 3.31
C PRO A 303 20.82 17.64 2.47
N VAL A 304 20.96 16.46 3.10
CA VAL A 304 21.16 15.17 2.40
C VAL A 304 19.85 14.74 1.73
N VAL A 305 18.71 14.87 2.44
CA VAL A 305 17.38 14.58 1.88
C VAL A 305 17.09 15.49 0.69
N ALA A 306 17.33 16.79 0.81
CA ALA A 306 17.10 17.76 -0.26
C ALA A 306 17.94 17.47 -1.52
N ARG A 307 19.21 17.10 -1.35
CA ARG A 307 20.09 16.70 -2.47
C ARG A 307 19.59 15.43 -3.15
N ALA A 308 19.25 14.40 -2.38
CA ALA A 308 18.70 13.15 -2.91
C ALA A 308 17.41 13.42 -3.71
N PHE A 309 16.51 14.26 -3.18
CA PHE A 309 15.27 14.62 -3.86
C PHE A 309 15.53 15.39 -5.18
N ALA A 310 16.49 16.31 -5.19
CA ALA A 310 16.80 17.12 -6.37
C ALA A 310 17.27 16.28 -7.57
N ILE A 311 17.96 15.16 -7.33
CA ILE A 311 18.46 14.29 -8.40
C ILE A 311 17.48 13.20 -8.83
N LEU A 312 16.38 12.97 -8.06
CA LEU A 312 15.39 11.93 -8.36
C LEU A 312 14.85 11.97 -9.79
N PRO A 313 14.45 13.15 -10.35
CA PRO A 313 13.93 13.19 -11.71
C PRO A 313 14.97 12.75 -12.76
N ALA A 314 16.23 13.11 -12.58
CA ALA A 314 17.30 12.72 -13.48
C ALA A 314 17.59 11.21 -13.41
N ILE A 315 17.62 10.63 -12.21
CA ILE A 315 17.79 9.19 -11.99
C ILE A 315 16.61 8.42 -12.61
N ALA A 316 15.39 8.88 -12.40
CA ALA A 316 14.21 8.28 -12.98
C ALA A 316 14.23 8.34 -14.53
N ALA A 317 14.61 9.45 -15.10
CA ALA A 317 14.74 9.61 -16.55
C ALA A 317 15.80 8.65 -17.13
N LYS A 318 16.97 8.56 -16.50
CA LYS A 318 18.06 7.64 -16.90
C LYS A 318 17.64 6.19 -16.82
N ALA A 319 16.79 5.82 -15.85
CA ALA A 319 16.25 4.48 -15.67
C ALA A 319 15.04 4.18 -16.57
N GLY A 320 14.58 5.10 -17.41
CA GLY A 320 13.42 4.91 -18.29
C GLY A 320 12.07 5.18 -17.64
N LEU A 321 12.05 5.75 -16.42
CA LEU A 321 10.83 6.11 -15.70
C LEU A 321 10.19 7.42 -16.16
N GLY A 322 10.88 8.20 -17.01
CA GLY A 322 10.35 9.43 -17.56
C GLY A 322 9.14 9.13 -18.45
N SER A 323 7.95 9.65 -18.10
CA SER A 323 6.89 9.75 -19.08
C SER A 323 7.45 10.50 -20.29
N LYS A 324 7.41 9.91 -21.49
CA LYS A 324 7.44 10.73 -22.69
C LYS A 324 6.29 11.72 -22.47
N LEU A 325 6.62 12.97 -22.19
CA LEU A 325 5.66 14.05 -22.29
C LEU A 325 5.12 13.95 -23.71
N SER A 326 3.98 13.30 -23.85
CA SER A 326 3.20 13.40 -25.07
C SER A 326 2.84 14.87 -25.24
N ARG A 327 3.28 15.39 -26.35
CA ARG A 327 2.97 16.70 -26.91
C ARG A 327 1.47 16.99 -26.88
#